data_3e448cb75eace19c3c428079d4843487
#
_entry.id   3e448cb75eace19c3c428079d4843487
#
_cell.length_a   1.000
_cell.length_b   1.000
_cell.length_c   1.000
_cell.angle_alpha   90.00
_cell.angle_beta   90.00
_cell.angle_gamma   90.00
#
_symmetry.space_group_name_H-M   'P 1'
#
loop_
_entity.id
_entity.type
_entity.pdbx_description
1 polymer ?
#
loop_
_entity_poly.entity_id
_entity_poly.type
_entity_poly.pdbx_seq_one_letter_code
_entity_poly.pdbx_strand_id
1 'polypeptide(L)'
;NDTLIQAGELTAAVNLFSLFGDGGYDISRIIVKDTRVHAIVLEDGRPNWDVMKPSPDAETPEDETAQETFRIKLQKLSVDNLSVVYDDRQGGVFADLSRLEADCSGDFGSDRTVVDLKMETPSLTCRTGGIPLLNKVSLEADMDVDADLAGGKFTLRENMLRLNAIQLNLDGWLAQTKQGMDMDLRLNTNEVGFKELLSLIPAIYAKDFQDLKTDER
;
A
#
# COMPACT_ATOMS: atom_id res chain seq x y z
N ASN A 1 -1.49 -14.95 18.52
CA ASN A 1 -1.48 -15.83 17.35
C ASN A 1 -0.49 -15.24 16.35
N ASP A 2 0.65 -15.91 16.13
CA ASP A 2 1.79 -15.38 15.36
C ASP A 2 1.69 -15.76 13.87
N THR A 3 0.49 -16.02 13.38
CA THR A 3 0.26 -16.36 11.97
C THR A 3 0.45 -15.12 11.11
N LEU A 4 1.47 -15.13 10.26
CA LEU A 4 1.79 -14.06 9.34
C LEU A 4 0.71 -13.89 8.26
N ILE A 5 0.30 -14.97 7.61
CA ILE A 5 -0.67 -14.95 6.51
C ILE A 5 -1.67 -16.09 6.70
N GLN A 6 -2.93 -15.74 6.56
CA GLN A 6 -4.03 -16.68 6.40
C GLN A 6 -4.73 -16.36 5.09
N ALA A 7 -4.41 -17.11 4.04
CA ALA A 7 -5.01 -16.94 2.73
C ALA A 7 -6.28 -17.79 2.60
N GLY A 8 -7.36 -17.19 2.11
CA GLY A 8 -8.57 -17.92 1.67
C GLY A 8 -8.37 -18.46 0.27
N GLU A 9 -8.13 -17.57 -0.69
CA GLU A 9 -7.87 -17.94 -2.08
C GLU A 9 -6.74 -17.09 -2.67
N LEU A 10 -5.79 -17.73 -3.32
CA LEU A 10 -4.75 -17.10 -4.12
C LEU A 10 -4.75 -17.73 -5.51
N THR A 11 -5.06 -16.95 -6.54
CA THR A 11 -5.09 -17.41 -7.91
C THR A 11 -4.09 -16.63 -8.73
N ALA A 12 -3.27 -17.33 -9.52
CA ALA A 12 -2.36 -16.72 -10.49
C ALA A 12 -2.65 -17.26 -11.89
N ALA A 13 -2.81 -16.37 -12.88
CA ALA A 13 -2.87 -16.74 -14.28
C ALA A 13 -1.47 -16.64 -14.90
N VAL A 14 -0.92 -17.78 -15.29
CA VAL A 14 0.44 -17.91 -15.83
C VAL A 14 0.36 -18.33 -17.29
N ASN A 15 1.13 -17.68 -18.14
CA ASN A 15 1.31 -18.13 -19.53
C ASN A 15 2.21 -19.37 -19.54
N LEU A 16 1.65 -20.53 -19.88
CA LEU A 16 2.38 -21.79 -19.86
C LEU A 16 3.59 -21.81 -20.81
N PHE A 17 3.55 -21.05 -21.91
CA PHE A 17 4.68 -20.98 -22.83
C PHE A 17 5.87 -20.22 -22.25
N SER A 18 5.66 -19.32 -21.29
CA SER A 18 6.75 -18.63 -20.60
C SER A 18 7.55 -19.54 -19.67
N LEU A 19 6.96 -20.69 -19.26
CA LEU A 19 7.66 -21.65 -18.41
C LEU A 19 8.78 -22.42 -19.16
N PHE A 20 8.77 -22.38 -20.50
CA PHE A 20 9.72 -23.09 -21.36
C PHE A 20 10.70 -22.15 -22.09
N GLY A 21 10.65 -20.85 -21.80
CA GLY A 21 11.50 -19.82 -22.41
C GLY A 21 12.45 -19.18 -21.43
N ASP A 22 13.56 -18.63 -21.90
CA ASP A 22 14.58 -17.95 -21.10
C ASP A 22 14.15 -16.53 -20.64
N GLY A 23 12.87 -16.17 -20.81
CA GLY A 23 12.35 -14.80 -20.62
C GLY A 23 11.70 -14.50 -19.27
N GLY A 24 11.71 -15.44 -18.32
CA GLY A 24 11.02 -15.31 -17.03
C GLY A 24 9.54 -15.73 -17.05
N TYR A 25 8.88 -15.66 -15.92
CA TYR A 25 7.49 -16.08 -15.78
C TYR A 25 6.52 -14.98 -16.18
N ASP A 26 5.65 -15.26 -17.15
CA ASP A 26 4.60 -14.34 -17.58
C ASP A 26 3.34 -14.57 -16.75
N ILE A 27 3.25 -13.85 -15.62
CA ILE A 27 2.08 -13.87 -14.72
C ILE A 27 1.21 -12.67 -15.09
N SER A 28 0.13 -12.93 -15.82
CA SER A 28 -0.74 -11.86 -16.31
C SER A 28 -1.70 -11.32 -15.25
N ARG A 29 -2.09 -12.17 -14.29
CA ARG A 29 -3.06 -11.80 -13.26
C ARG A 29 -2.78 -12.51 -11.95
N ILE A 30 -2.96 -11.76 -10.85
CA ILE A 30 -3.01 -12.30 -9.49
C ILE A 30 -4.35 -11.88 -8.88
N ILE A 31 -5.02 -12.82 -8.22
CA ILE A 31 -6.25 -12.58 -7.45
C ILE A 31 -6.02 -13.08 -6.04
N VAL A 32 -6.27 -12.21 -5.05
CA VAL A 32 -6.17 -12.49 -3.63
C VAL A 32 -7.54 -12.30 -3.01
N LYS A 33 -8.09 -13.34 -2.35
CA LYS A 33 -9.40 -13.23 -1.68
C LYS A 33 -9.35 -13.72 -0.24
N ASP A 34 -10.22 -13.14 0.59
CA ASP A 34 -10.44 -13.56 1.97
C ASP A 34 -9.14 -13.78 2.75
N THR A 35 -8.18 -12.86 2.57
CA THR A 35 -6.84 -13.00 3.10
C THR A 35 -6.64 -12.08 4.30
N ARG A 36 -5.93 -12.59 5.31
CA ARG A 36 -5.48 -11.80 6.47
C ARG A 36 -3.97 -11.85 6.55
N VAL A 37 -3.38 -10.69 6.70
CA VAL A 37 -1.93 -10.52 6.90
C VAL A 37 -1.72 -9.84 8.26
N HIS A 38 -0.84 -10.41 9.06
CA HIS A 38 -0.43 -9.82 10.33
C HIS A 38 1.10 -9.71 10.37
N ALA A 39 1.60 -8.58 9.95
CA ALA A 39 3.01 -8.26 9.93
C ALA A 39 3.41 -7.59 11.26
N ILE A 40 4.36 -8.21 11.98
CA ILE A 40 4.81 -7.74 13.29
C ILE A 40 6.32 -7.52 13.23
N VAL A 41 6.77 -6.36 13.70
CA VAL A 41 8.17 -6.14 14.11
C VAL A 41 8.21 -6.17 15.64
N LEU A 42 8.98 -7.09 16.19
CA LEU A 42 9.11 -7.25 17.64
C LEU A 42 9.91 -6.10 18.25
N GLU A 43 9.90 -5.98 19.57
CA GLU A 43 10.66 -4.95 20.30
C GLU A 43 12.18 -5.03 20.05
N ASP A 44 12.69 -6.20 19.73
CA ASP A 44 14.09 -6.45 19.37
C ASP A 44 14.40 -6.21 17.89
N GLY A 45 13.43 -5.73 17.11
CA GLY A 45 13.55 -5.41 15.68
C GLY A 45 13.37 -6.60 14.74
N ARG A 46 13.13 -7.82 15.25
CA ARG A 46 12.91 -8.99 14.40
C ARG A 46 11.50 -8.99 13.80
N PRO A 47 11.37 -9.06 12.47
CA PRO A 47 10.06 -9.18 11.84
C PRO A 47 9.57 -10.63 11.85
N ASN A 48 8.24 -10.85 11.95
CA ASN A 48 7.66 -12.19 11.87
C ASN A 48 7.63 -12.78 10.45
N TRP A 49 7.98 -12.00 9.45
CA TRP A 49 8.09 -12.46 8.05
C TRP A 49 9.52 -12.87 7.65
N ASP A 50 10.50 -12.69 8.52
CA ASP A 50 11.83 -13.25 8.33
C ASP A 50 11.79 -14.77 8.68
N VAL A 51 11.26 -15.54 7.73
CA VAL A 51 11.13 -16.99 7.86
C VAL A 51 12.31 -17.77 7.26
N MET A 52 13.29 -17.07 6.68
CA MET A 52 14.49 -17.68 6.15
C MET A 52 15.43 -18.03 7.31
N LYS A 53 15.56 -19.35 7.60
CA LYS A 53 16.63 -19.82 8.47
C LYS A 53 17.96 -19.53 7.77
N PRO A 54 18.92 -18.87 8.44
CA PRO A 54 20.26 -18.83 7.90
C PRO A 54 20.76 -20.28 7.73
N SER A 55 21.02 -20.69 6.50
CA SER A 55 21.68 -21.99 6.27
C SER A 55 23.06 -21.93 6.90
N PRO A 56 23.43 -22.85 7.79
CA PRO A 56 24.75 -22.85 8.44
C PRO A 56 25.92 -23.01 7.45
N ASP A 57 25.64 -23.37 6.20
CA ASP A 57 26.60 -23.68 5.14
C ASP A 57 26.47 -22.74 3.91
N ALA A 58 25.92 -21.54 4.08
CA ALA A 58 26.04 -20.54 3.04
C ALA A 58 27.47 -19.99 3.00
N GLU A 59 28.38 -20.80 2.47
CA GLU A 59 29.60 -20.30 1.84
C GLU A 59 29.15 -19.28 0.79
N THR A 60 29.67 -18.09 0.89
CA THR A 60 29.43 -16.98 -0.04
C THR A 60 29.61 -17.47 -1.48
N PRO A 61 28.57 -17.53 -2.32
CA PRO A 61 28.82 -17.77 -3.73
C PRO A 61 29.33 -16.46 -4.33
N GLU A 62 30.66 -16.38 -4.50
CA GLU A 62 31.25 -15.51 -5.49
C GLU A 62 30.97 -16.07 -6.89
N ASP A 63 29.72 -16.06 -7.31
CA ASP A 63 29.34 -16.27 -8.70
C ASP A 63 28.30 -15.23 -9.08
N GLU A 64 28.81 -14.08 -9.56
CA GLU A 64 28.06 -13.00 -10.18
C GLU A 64 27.40 -13.38 -11.54
N THR A 65 27.11 -14.64 -11.81
CA THR A 65 26.69 -15.07 -13.16
C THR A 65 25.35 -15.78 -13.24
N ALA A 66 24.46 -15.62 -12.26
CA ALA A 66 23.07 -16.07 -12.43
C ALA A 66 22.08 -15.22 -11.62
N GLN A 67 22.08 -13.91 -11.78
CA GLN A 67 20.83 -13.17 -11.61
C GLN A 67 19.96 -13.48 -12.83
N GLU A 68 19.31 -14.65 -12.83
CA GLU A 68 18.11 -14.85 -13.62
C GLU A 68 17.18 -13.72 -13.23
N THR A 69 17.08 -12.73 -14.09
CA THR A 69 16.16 -11.60 -13.92
C THR A 69 14.74 -12.20 -13.95
N PHE A 70 14.20 -12.44 -12.76
CA PHE A 70 12.86 -12.92 -12.58
C PHE A 70 11.91 -11.82 -13.05
N ARG A 71 11.58 -11.83 -14.33
CA ARG A 71 10.67 -10.85 -14.93
C ARG A 71 9.25 -11.33 -14.75
N ILE A 72 8.54 -10.70 -13.83
CA ILE A 72 7.10 -10.88 -13.69
C ILE A 72 6.41 -9.85 -14.59
N LYS A 73 5.71 -10.31 -15.61
CA LYS A 73 4.86 -9.45 -16.48
C LYS A 73 3.45 -9.39 -15.89
N LEU A 74 3.33 -8.85 -14.69
CA LEU A 74 2.03 -8.66 -14.07
C LEU A 74 1.28 -7.54 -14.81
N GLN A 75 0.03 -7.79 -15.16
CA GLN A 75 -0.86 -6.82 -15.82
C GLN A 75 -2.02 -6.45 -14.92
N LYS A 76 -2.45 -7.36 -14.06
CA LYS A 76 -3.59 -7.12 -13.16
C LYS A 76 -3.39 -7.80 -11.80
N LEU A 77 -3.60 -7.01 -10.74
CA LEU A 77 -3.76 -7.48 -9.38
C LEU A 77 -5.18 -7.14 -8.90
N SER A 78 -5.94 -8.14 -8.48
CA SER A 78 -7.25 -7.95 -7.85
C SER A 78 -7.21 -8.47 -6.43
N VAL A 79 -7.73 -7.69 -5.52
CA VAL A 79 -7.82 -7.98 -4.10
C VAL A 79 -9.27 -7.87 -3.66
N ASP A 80 -9.78 -8.89 -3.00
CA ASP A 80 -11.14 -8.97 -2.49
C ASP A 80 -11.07 -9.42 -1.02
N ASN A 81 -11.57 -8.59 -0.12
CA ASN A 81 -11.60 -8.84 1.33
C ASN A 81 -10.23 -9.15 1.96
N LEU A 82 -9.23 -8.31 1.69
CA LEU A 82 -7.93 -8.38 2.36
C LEU A 82 -7.94 -7.55 3.65
N SER A 83 -7.50 -8.13 4.75
CA SER A 83 -7.26 -7.40 6.00
C SER A 83 -5.77 -7.46 6.35
N VAL A 84 -5.19 -6.30 6.67
CA VAL A 84 -3.76 -6.17 6.98
C VAL A 84 -3.61 -5.48 8.33
N VAL A 85 -2.89 -6.11 9.23
CA VAL A 85 -2.42 -5.48 10.46
C VAL A 85 -0.89 -5.40 10.38
N TYR A 86 -0.35 -4.20 10.55
CA TYR A 86 1.07 -3.94 10.71
C TYR A 86 1.32 -3.41 12.13
N ASP A 87 2.12 -4.11 12.91
CA ASP A 87 2.41 -3.81 14.30
C ASP A 87 3.93 -3.73 14.51
N ASP A 88 4.51 -2.55 14.31
CA ASP A 88 5.92 -2.28 14.59
C ASP A 88 6.08 -1.80 16.03
N ARG A 89 6.41 -2.73 16.91
CA ARG A 89 6.59 -2.47 18.34
C ARG A 89 7.90 -1.74 18.64
N GLN A 90 8.91 -1.92 17.79
CA GLN A 90 10.18 -1.21 17.91
C GLN A 90 10.04 0.25 17.50
N GLY A 91 9.46 0.51 16.33
CA GLY A 91 9.24 1.86 15.80
C GLY A 91 8.01 2.56 16.36
N GLY A 92 7.15 1.85 17.10
CA GLY A 92 5.90 2.38 17.65
C GLY A 92 4.87 2.74 16.59
N VAL A 93 4.88 2.05 15.44
CA VAL A 93 3.94 2.26 14.35
C VAL A 93 2.93 1.13 14.32
N PHE A 94 1.65 1.48 14.26
CA PHE A 94 0.57 0.53 14.10
C PHE A 94 -0.36 0.96 12.97
N ALA A 95 -0.69 0.03 12.08
CA ALA A 95 -1.69 0.21 11.03
C ALA A 95 -2.63 -1.01 10.97
N ASP A 96 -3.93 -0.74 10.86
CA ASP A 96 -4.97 -1.77 10.66
C ASP A 96 -5.86 -1.32 9.51
N LEU A 97 -5.86 -2.13 8.45
CA LEU A 97 -6.65 -1.95 7.26
C LEU A 97 -7.56 -3.16 7.11
N SER A 98 -8.85 -2.93 7.11
CA SER A 98 -9.85 -3.99 7.17
C SER A 98 -10.66 -4.07 5.89
N ARG A 99 -10.81 -5.28 5.34
CA ARG A 99 -11.63 -5.55 4.15
C ARG A 99 -11.28 -4.65 2.96
N LEU A 100 -9.99 -4.60 2.60
CA LEU A 100 -9.53 -3.93 1.39
C LEU A 100 -10.09 -4.65 0.17
N GLU A 101 -10.69 -3.87 -0.71
CA GLU A 101 -10.98 -4.23 -2.08
C GLU A 101 -10.09 -3.37 -2.98
N ALA A 102 -9.41 -3.97 -3.93
CA ALA A 102 -8.54 -3.24 -4.84
C ALA A 102 -8.42 -3.94 -6.20
N ASP A 103 -8.42 -3.14 -7.23
CA ASP A 103 -8.03 -3.51 -8.59
C ASP A 103 -6.87 -2.61 -9.01
N CYS A 104 -5.78 -3.22 -9.40
CA CYS A 104 -4.61 -2.53 -9.91
C CYS A 104 -4.24 -3.13 -11.27
N SER A 105 -4.09 -2.30 -12.28
CA SER A 105 -3.68 -2.72 -13.61
C SER A 105 -2.56 -1.86 -14.18
N GLY A 106 -1.71 -2.46 -15.03
CA GLY A 106 -0.57 -1.81 -15.66
C GLY A 106 0.37 -2.85 -16.25
N ASP A 107 1.32 -2.43 -17.06
CA ASP A 107 2.38 -3.31 -17.56
C ASP A 107 3.63 -3.23 -16.64
N PHE A 108 3.59 -3.97 -15.55
CA PHE A 108 4.68 -3.98 -14.55
C PHE A 108 5.97 -4.69 -15.04
N GLY A 109 5.94 -5.26 -16.27
CA GLY A 109 7.12 -5.78 -16.94
C GLY A 109 7.89 -4.75 -17.76
N SER A 110 7.33 -3.57 -17.96
CA SER A 110 7.92 -2.47 -18.71
C SER A 110 8.59 -1.44 -17.80
N ASP A 111 9.62 -0.75 -18.30
CA ASP A 111 10.29 0.33 -17.58
C ASP A 111 9.35 1.51 -17.29
N ARG A 112 8.32 1.68 -18.13
CA ARG A 112 7.30 2.73 -17.99
C ARG A 112 5.91 2.16 -18.23
N THR A 113 4.99 2.53 -17.37
CA THR A 113 3.58 2.10 -17.49
C THR A 113 2.65 3.16 -16.90
N VAL A 114 1.39 3.13 -17.33
CA VAL A 114 0.31 3.78 -16.59
C VAL A 114 -0.31 2.74 -15.68
N VAL A 115 -0.34 3.02 -14.40
CA VAL A 115 -0.97 2.19 -13.37
C VAL A 115 -2.34 2.79 -13.08
N ASP A 116 -3.38 2.01 -13.37
CA ASP A 116 -4.75 2.27 -12.92
C ASP A 116 -4.95 1.54 -11.59
N LEU A 117 -5.29 2.28 -10.54
CA LEU A 117 -5.53 1.75 -9.20
C LEU A 117 -6.87 2.24 -8.68
N LYS A 118 -7.77 1.30 -8.41
CA LYS A 118 -9.01 1.55 -7.66
C LYS A 118 -8.95 0.74 -6.37
N MET A 119 -9.18 1.40 -5.26
CA MET A 119 -9.18 0.71 -3.98
C MET A 119 -10.17 1.33 -3.01
N GLU A 120 -10.73 0.49 -2.15
CA GLU A 120 -11.58 0.92 -1.06
C GLU A 120 -11.40 0.06 0.18
N THR A 121 -11.52 0.67 1.34
CA THR A 121 -11.59 0.00 2.64
C THR A 121 -12.54 0.76 3.56
N PRO A 122 -13.41 0.07 4.28
CA PRO A 122 -14.32 0.72 5.22
C PRO A 122 -13.62 1.18 6.50
N SER A 123 -12.40 0.71 6.78
CA SER A 123 -11.73 1.03 8.04
C SER A 123 -10.22 0.97 7.91
N LEU A 124 -9.60 2.14 8.03
CA LEU A 124 -8.16 2.34 8.16
C LEU A 124 -7.87 3.00 9.50
N THR A 125 -7.04 2.37 10.32
CA THR A 125 -6.51 2.92 11.56
C THR A 125 -5.00 3.04 11.44
N CYS A 126 -4.44 4.18 11.83
CA CYS A 126 -2.99 4.40 11.86
C CYS A 126 -2.60 5.13 13.15
N ARG A 127 -1.55 4.65 13.81
CA ARG A 127 -1.00 5.26 15.03
C ARG A 127 0.51 5.30 14.94
N THR A 128 1.13 6.32 15.48
CA THR A 128 2.58 6.43 15.63
C THR A 128 2.93 6.97 17.01
N GLY A 129 3.88 6.33 17.72
CA GLY A 129 4.23 6.70 19.09
C GLY A 129 3.04 6.71 20.05
N GLY A 130 2.04 5.84 19.83
CA GLY A 130 0.78 5.81 20.58
C GLY A 130 -0.23 6.89 20.19
N ILE A 131 0.14 7.82 19.29
CA ILE A 131 -0.73 8.90 18.82
C ILE A 131 -1.56 8.40 17.63
N PRO A 132 -2.90 8.39 17.71
CA PRO A 132 -3.74 8.05 16.57
C PRO A 132 -3.66 9.17 15.52
N LEU A 133 -3.25 8.82 14.30
CA LEU A 133 -3.29 9.70 13.12
C LEU A 133 -4.62 9.55 12.38
N LEU A 134 -5.05 8.30 12.19
CA LEU A 134 -6.33 7.94 11.61
C LEU A 134 -7.01 6.92 12.52
N ASN A 135 -8.32 7.02 12.69
CA ASN A 135 -9.06 6.11 13.55
C ASN A 135 -10.34 5.63 12.86
N LYS A 136 -10.28 4.43 12.29
CA LYS A 136 -11.39 3.78 11.57
C LYS A 136 -11.96 4.66 10.46
N VAL A 137 -11.08 5.28 9.68
CA VAL A 137 -11.43 6.12 8.54
C VAL A 137 -11.72 5.24 7.34
N SER A 138 -12.84 5.46 6.65
CA SER A 138 -13.03 4.85 5.33
C SER A 138 -12.14 5.53 4.31
N LEU A 139 -11.54 4.73 3.44
CA LEU A 139 -10.67 5.20 2.37
C LEU A 139 -11.18 4.67 1.03
N GLU A 140 -11.28 5.55 0.06
CA GLU A 140 -11.51 5.22 -1.35
C GLU A 140 -10.47 5.96 -2.17
N ALA A 141 -9.85 5.28 -3.14
CA ALA A 141 -8.90 5.89 -4.07
C ALA A 141 -9.19 5.43 -5.50
N ASP A 142 -9.14 6.38 -6.42
CA ASP A 142 -9.20 6.16 -7.87
C ASP A 142 -8.04 6.94 -8.48
N MET A 143 -7.03 6.21 -8.97
CA MET A 143 -5.73 6.78 -9.27
C MET A 143 -5.19 6.29 -10.60
N ASP A 144 -4.80 7.23 -11.45
CA ASP A 144 -3.98 7.01 -12.63
C ASP A 144 -2.57 7.52 -12.37
N VAL A 145 -1.60 6.61 -12.37
CA VAL A 145 -0.21 6.93 -12.05
C VAL A 145 0.67 6.63 -13.25
N ASP A 146 1.30 7.66 -13.82
CA ASP A 146 2.32 7.50 -14.85
C ASP A 146 3.64 7.12 -14.15
N ALA A 147 4.01 5.83 -14.22
CA ALA A 147 5.11 5.25 -13.48
C ALA A 147 6.32 5.00 -14.38
N ASP A 148 7.42 5.67 -14.10
CA ASP A 148 8.76 5.35 -14.59
C ASP A 148 9.43 4.42 -13.57
N LEU A 149 9.27 3.11 -13.75
CA LEU A 149 9.74 2.09 -12.80
C LEU A 149 11.27 2.01 -12.77
N ALA A 150 11.92 2.23 -13.92
CA ALA A 150 13.38 2.24 -14.00
C ALA A 150 13.97 3.50 -13.35
N GLY A 151 13.33 4.66 -13.55
CA GLY A 151 13.75 5.93 -12.96
C GLY A 151 13.23 6.18 -11.55
N GLY A 152 12.35 5.32 -11.02
CA GLY A 152 11.74 5.47 -9.69
C GLY A 152 10.89 6.73 -9.56
N LYS A 153 10.27 7.21 -10.66
CA LYS A 153 9.44 8.41 -10.67
C LYS A 153 7.98 8.08 -10.97
N PHE A 154 7.09 8.63 -10.17
CA PHE A 154 5.64 8.44 -10.27
C PHE A 154 4.97 9.79 -10.42
N THR A 155 4.19 9.97 -11.48
CA THR A 155 3.45 11.20 -11.75
C THR A 155 1.96 10.93 -11.58
N LEU A 156 1.32 11.74 -10.76
CA LEU A 156 -0.09 11.67 -10.39
C LEU A 156 -0.85 12.73 -11.17
N ARG A 157 -1.96 12.37 -11.81
CA ARG A 157 -2.80 13.29 -12.58
C ARG A 157 -4.26 13.06 -12.27
N GLU A 158 -4.93 14.10 -11.76
CA GLU A 158 -6.37 14.07 -11.48
C GLU A 158 -6.81 12.90 -10.58
N ASN A 159 -5.94 12.48 -9.66
CA ASN A 159 -6.21 11.37 -8.78
C ASN A 159 -7.18 11.76 -7.67
N MET A 160 -8.11 10.88 -7.37
CA MET A 160 -9.10 11.07 -6.31
C MET A 160 -8.75 10.20 -5.10
N LEU A 161 -8.79 10.83 -3.93
CA LEU A 161 -8.70 10.17 -2.64
C LEU A 161 -9.87 10.64 -1.77
N ARG A 162 -10.63 9.71 -1.21
CA ARG A 162 -11.71 10.04 -0.28
C ARG A 162 -11.42 9.43 1.08
N LEU A 163 -11.44 10.27 2.10
CA LEU A 163 -11.30 9.90 3.50
C LEU A 163 -12.58 10.26 4.24
N ASN A 164 -13.38 9.28 4.64
CA ASN A 164 -14.74 9.50 5.12
C ASN A 164 -15.56 10.33 4.10
N ALA A 165 -16.05 11.49 4.51
CA ALA A 165 -16.79 12.41 3.65
C ALA A 165 -15.91 13.40 2.87
N ILE A 166 -14.59 13.43 3.12
CA ILE A 166 -13.69 14.39 2.52
C ILE A 166 -13.08 13.81 1.25
N GLN A 167 -13.35 14.46 0.13
CA GLN A 167 -12.73 14.14 -1.15
C GLN A 167 -11.56 15.09 -1.41
N LEU A 168 -10.41 14.51 -1.72
CA LEU A 168 -9.18 15.18 -2.09
C LEU A 168 -8.85 14.84 -3.55
N ASN A 169 -8.45 15.83 -4.32
CA ASN A 169 -7.84 15.61 -5.62
C ASN A 169 -6.33 15.78 -5.46
N LEU A 170 -5.59 14.84 -5.98
CA LEU A 170 -4.14 14.72 -5.80
C LEU A 170 -3.44 14.76 -7.15
N ASP A 171 -2.59 15.76 -7.34
CA ASP A 171 -1.75 15.93 -8.52
C ASP A 171 -0.29 16.10 -8.11
N GLY A 172 0.62 15.86 -9.05
CA GLY A 172 2.03 16.12 -8.84
C GLY A 172 2.91 14.92 -9.14
N TRP A 173 4.01 14.80 -8.43
CA TRP A 173 4.94 13.69 -8.63
C TRP A 173 5.70 13.37 -7.34
N LEU A 174 6.19 12.14 -7.28
CA LEU A 174 7.15 11.66 -6.30
C LEU A 174 8.25 10.88 -7.01
N ALA A 175 9.48 10.97 -6.52
CA ALA A 175 10.62 10.29 -7.08
C ALA A 175 11.55 9.77 -5.98
N GLN A 176 11.99 8.53 -6.12
CA GLN A 176 12.97 7.93 -5.24
C GLN A 176 14.37 8.39 -5.68
N THR A 177 15.15 8.92 -4.75
CA THR A 177 16.54 9.36 -4.96
C THR A 177 17.48 8.60 -4.05
N LYS A 178 18.78 8.71 -4.30
CA LYS A 178 19.80 8.10 -3.41
C LYS A 178 19.78 8.67 -1.99
N GLN A 179 19.21 9.84 -1.78
CA GLN A 179 19.17 10.57 -0.51
C GLN A 179 17.84 10.47 0.19
N GLY A 180 16.84 9.83 -0.43
CA GLY A 180 15.47 9.72 0.11
C GLY A 180 14.42 9.84 -0.97
N MET A 181 13.35 10.52 -0.69
CA MET A 181 12.23 10.74 -1.60
C MET A 181 12.04 12.23 -1.84
N ASP A 182 12.06 12.64 -3.11
CA ASP A 182 11.69 13.98 -3.55
C ASP A 182 10.24 13.97 -4.02
N MET A 183 9.48 15.04 -3.73
CA MET A 183 8.08 15.12 -4.13
C MET A 183 7.64 16.57 -4.33
N ASP A 184 6.70 16.76 -5.25
CA ASP A 184 5.91 17.98 -5.42
C ASP A 184 4.45 17.56 -5.58
N LEU A 185 3.68 17.61 -4.50
CA LEU A 185 2.31 17.15 -4.44
C LEU A 185 1.37 18.32 -4.18
N ARG A 186 0.27 18.38 -4.93
CA ARG A 186 -0.81 19.35 -4.77
C ARG A 186 -2.06 18.61 -4.37
N LEU A 187 -2.61 19.02 -3.25
CA LEU A 187 -3.88 18.52 -2.71
C LEU A 187 -4.91 19.62 -2.83
N ASN A 188 -6.00 19.31 -3.52
CA ASN A 188 -7.15 20.19 -3.63
C ASN A 188 -8.37 19.46 -3.05
N THR A 189 -9.20 20.15 -2.33
CA THR A 189 -10.48 19.65 -1.85
C THR A 189 -11.62 20.55 -2.32
N ASN A 190 -12.80 19.98 -2.48
CA ASN A 190 -14.01 20.76 -2.63
C ASN A 190 -14.35 21.44 -1.29
N GLU A 191 -15.38 22.28 -1.27
CA GLU A 191 -15.87 22.85 -0.01
C GLU A 191 -16.18 21.72 0.97
N VAL A 192 -15.47 21.74 2.12
CA VAL A 192 -15.59 20.73 3.18
C VAL A 192 -16.14 21.45 4.40
N GLY A 193 -17.21 20.93 4.96
CA GLY A 193 -17.76 21.45 6.21
C GLY A 193 -16.80 21.17 7.38
N PHE A 194 -16.85 22.02 8.37
CA PHE A 194 -15.99 21.88 9.56
C PHE A 194 -16.23 20.54 10.30
N LYS A 195 -17.47 20.03 10.28
CA LYS A 195 -17.84 18.74 10.87
C LYS A 195 -17.14 17.57 10.18
N GLU A 196 -17.01 17.61 8.85
CA GLU A 196 -16.32 16.60 8.06
C GLU A 196 -14.82 16.60 8.38
N LEU A 197 -14.20 17.79 8.50
CA LEU A 197 -12.81 17.91 8.93
C LEU A 197 -12.60 17.32 10.32
N LEU A 198 -13.49 17.60 11.26
CA LEU A 198 -13.43 17.04 12.61
C LEU A 198 -13.55 15.52 12.63
N SER A 199 -14.20 14.90 11.64
CA SER A 199 -14.32 13.44 11.54
C SER A 199 -12.99 12.74 11.29
N LEU A 200 -11.99 13.42 10.73
CA LEU A 200 -10.64 12.92 10.53
C LEU A 200 -9.75 13.14 11.75
N ILE A 201 -10.09 14.10 12.61
CA ILE A 201 -9.30 14.41 13.80
C ILE A 201 -9.57 13.33 14.85
N PRO A 202 -8.54 12.61 15.31
CA PRO A 202 -8.70 11.65 16.39
C PRO A 202 -9.34 12.29 17.63
N ALA A 203 -10.20 11.53 18.30
CA ALA A 203 -10.99 12.02 19.45
C ALA A 203 -10.14 12.59 20.59
N ILE A 204 -8.85 12.22 20.67
CA ILE A 204 -7.92 12.76 21.65
C ILE A 204 -7.67 14.27 21.48
N TYR A 205 -7.73 14.74 20.22
CA TYR A 205 -7.60 16.16 19.90
C TYR A 205 -8.94 16.89 19.85
N ALA A 206 -10.04 16.15 19.70
CA ALA A 206 -11.38 16.73 19.58
C ALA A 206 -11.83 17.44 20.89
N LYS A 207 -11.22 17.13 22.04
CA LYS A 207 -11.55 17.79 23.31
C LYS A 207 -11.29 19.29 23.27
N ASP A 208 -10.24 19.71 22.57
CA ASP A 208 -9.85 21.13 22.49
C ASP A 208 -10.80 21.93 21.57
N PHE A 209 -11.63 21.23 20.79
CA PHE A 209 -12.56 21.82 19.83
C PHE A 209 -14.03 21.72 20.25
N GLN A 210 -14.34 21.11 21.39
CA GLN A 210 -15.73 20.92 21.85
C GLN A 210 -16.50 22.23 22.10
N ASP A 211 -15.76 23.33 22.35
CA ASP A 211 -16.35 24.64 22.61
C ASP A 211 -16.48 25.52 21.32
N LEU A 212 -16.06 25.01 20.17
CA LEU A 212 -16.22 25.74 18.90
C LEU A 212 -17.67 25.64 18.43
N LYS A 213 -18.37 26.76 18.48
CA LYS A 213 -19.67 26.92 17.85
C LYS A 213 -19.46 27.31 16.38
N THR A 214 -19.93 26.50 15.48
CA THR A 214 -20.00 26.83 14.05
C THR A 214 -21.30 27.60 13.80
N ASP A 215 -21.20 28.84 13.32
CA ASP A 215 -22.34 29.53 12.75
C ASP A 215 -22.63 28.89 11.39
N GLU A 216 -23.75 28.16 11.29
CA GLU A 216 -24.29 27.71 10.02
C GLU A 216 -24.68 28.94 9.19
N ARG A 217 -24.05 29.16 8.04
CA ARG A 217 -24.48 30.08 7.01
C ARG A 217 -25.02 29.30 5.83
#